data_da42ca4898ec2d810c12496214933941
#
_entry.id   da42ca4898ec2d810c12496214933941
#
_cell.length_a   1.000
_cell.length_b   1.000
_cell.length_c   1.000
_cell.angle_alpha   90.00
_cell.angle_beta   90.00
_cell.angle_gamma   90.00
#
_symmetry.space_group_name_H-M   'P 1'
#
loop_
_entity.id
_entity.type
_entity.pdbx_description
1 polymer ?
#
loop_
_entity_poly.entity_id
_entity_poly.type
_entity_poly.pdbx_seq_one_letter_code
_entity_poly.pdbx_strand_id
1 'polypeptide(L)'
;MADLSINFAGIKSPNPFWLASAPPANSGDQVHRAFEAGWGGAVWKTIGGPVLNVSNRYGAWHSGAQRMLAINNIELISDRPLEINLREIRDVKRNWPGRAVIVSAMVESKPAAWRTIVRQIEDTGADGIELNYGCPHGMSERGMGAAVGQVPEYCQQITAWVKEVSQLPVIVKLTPNVTNIVLPARAALAGGADALSLINTVNSIIGIDLDTLELSPSVGGKGGHGGYAGPAIKPIALNLLAALATDPELAKSNLPVSGMGGIATWRDAAEFLLLGATSLQVCTTVMHYGFRVVEDLIDGLSNWMNEKGFRTIADFQGRSVPRLSDFGNFDLSFRVVARIDQARCIKCNLCYVACHDTAHQCIDLITAHPEHRPHPQVREADCVGCRLCYNVCPVEKCIEMVEVPSGRAPLTWAQLAQAEPAVAEDWEAMKKYRDRHGIHIH
;
A
#
# COMPACT_ATOMS: atom_id res chain seq x y z
N MET A 1 -18.56 -21.82 2.27
CA MET A 1 -17.36 -21.03 1.93
C MET A 1 -17.77 -19.61 1.65
N ALA A 2 -16.99 -18.64 2.07
CA ALA A 2 -17.25 -17.24 1.74
C ALA A 2 -17.15 -17.02 0.23
N ASP A 3 -17.97 -16.13 -0.31
CA ASP A 3 -17.92 -15.72 -1.72
C ASP A 3 -16.88 -14.60 -1.89
N LEU A 4 -15.83 -14.90 -2.63
CA LEU A 4 -14.75 -13.94 -2.93
C LEU A 4 -14.96 -13.19 -4.25
N SER A 5 -16.07 -13.43 -4.96
CA SER A 5 -16.34 -12.76 -6.23
C SER A 5 -16.49 -11.26 -6.06
N ILE A 6 -16.02 -10.52 -7.07
CA ILE A 6 -16.09 -9.06 -7.10
C ILE A 6 -16.65 -8.56 -8.43
N ASN A 7 -17.16 -7.33 -8.40
CA ASN A 7 -17.46 -6.52 -9.57
C ASN A 7 -16.66 -5.21 -9.47
N PHE A 8 -15.71 -5.01 -10.37
CA PHE A 8 -14.85 -3.83 -10.42
C PHE A 8 -15.12 -3.02 -11.67
N ALA A 9 -15.83 -1.92 -11.55
CA ALA A 9 -16.25 -1.07 -12.67
C ALA A 9 -16.99 -1.86 -13.79
N GLY A 10 -17.85 -2.82 -13.43
CA GLY A 10 -18.54 -3.70 -14.38
C GLY A 10 -17.77 -4.97 -14.74
N ILE A 11 -16.48 -5.07 -14.43
CA ILE A 11 -15.63 -6.22 -14.68
C ILE A 11 -15.82 -7.25 -13.56
N LYS A 12 -16.33 -8.44 -13.92
CA LYS A 12 -16.55 -9.54 -12.97
C LYS A 12 -15.28 -10.38 -12.80
N SER A 13 -15.01 -10.78 -11.58
CA SER A 13 -13.88 -11.65 -11.25
C SER A 13 -14.25 -12.62 -10.13
N PRO A 14 -13.81 -13.90 -10.17
CA PRO A 14 -14.16 -14.91 -9.17
C PRO A 14 -13.51 -14.66 -7.80
N ASN A 15 -12.49 -13.83 -7.72
CA ASN A 15 -11.86 -13.38 -6.48
C ASN A 15 -11.15 -12.03 -6.71
N PRO A 16 -10.76 -11.30 -5.64
CA PRO A 16 -10.18 -9.97 -5.77
C PRO A 16 -8.70 -9.98 -6.21
N PHE A 17 -8.03 -11.12 -6.27
CA PHE A 17 -6.60 -11.23 -6.51
C PHE A 17 -6.27 -11.21 -8.01
N TRP A 18 -5.64 -10.14 -8.46
CA TRP A 18 -5.19 -9.96 -9.83
C TRP A 18 -3.67 -9.84 -9.90
N LEU A 19 -3.07 -10.27 -10.99
CA LEU A 19 -1.68 -9.93 -11.28
C LEU A 19 -1.60 -8.43 -11.59
N ALA A 20 -0.62 -7.74 -10.99
CA ALA A 20 -0.31 -6.36 -11.35
C ALA A 20 0.35 -6.28 -12.74
N SER A 21 0.23 -5.13 -13.39
CA SER A 21 0.95 -4.80 -14.62
C SER A 21 2.47 -4.76 -14.38
N ALA A 22 3.12 -5.93 -14.50
CA ALA A 22 4.49 -6.15 -14.09
C ALA A 22 5.08 -7.42 -14.77
N PRO A 23 6.32 -7.82 -14.50
CA PRO A 23 6.95 -9.00 -15.12
C PRO A 23 6.11 -10.29 -15.07
N PRO A 24 5.36 -10.62 -14.01
CA PRO A 24 4.54 -11.83 -14.00
C PRO A 24 3.37 -11.85 -14.99
N ALA A 25 3.01 -10.73 -15.60
CA ALA A 25 1.93 -10.59 -16.57
C ALA A 25 2.42 -10.07 -17.93
N ASN A 26 3.64 -10.47 -18.36
CA ASN A 26 4.27 -9.98 -19.60
C ASN A 26 4.07 -10.91 -20.80
N SER A 27 3.47 -12.08 -20.64
CA SER A 27 3.21 -13.03 -21.72
C SER A 27 1.97 -13.86 -21.49
N GLY A 28 1.41 -14.41 -22.59
CA GLY A 28 0.25 -15.30 -22.54
C GLY A 28 0.52 -16.54 -21.68
N ASP A 29 1.68 -17.18 -21.84
CA ASP A 29 2.07 -18.34 -21.02
C ASP A 29 2.02 -18.04 -19.51
N GLN A 30 2.56 -16.90 -19.09
CA GLN A 30 2.54 -16.49 -17.70
C GLN A 30 1.12 -16.31 -17.18
N VAL A 31 0.25 -15.64 -17.95
CA VAL A 31 -1.13 -15.38 -17.55
C VAL A 31 -1.96 -16.67 -17.55
N HIS A 32 -1.76 -17.58 -18.50
CA HIS A 32 -2.39 -18.91 -18.51
C HIS A 32 -2.05 -19.68 -17.22
N ARG A 33 -0.79 -19.79 -16.87
CA ARG A 33 -0.34 -20.47 -15.63
C ARG A 33 -0.87 -19.79 -14.36
N ALA A 34 -1.00 -18.46 -14.38
CA ALA A 34 -1.60 -17.76 -13.25
C ALA A 34 -3.09 -18.10 -13.10
N PHE A 35 -3.83 -18.11 -14.19
CA PHE A 35 -5.26 -18.45 -14.15
C PHE A 35 -5.50 -19.92 -13.77
N GLU A 36 -4.63 -20.84 -14.21
CA GLU A 36 -4.62 -22.23 -13.76
C GLU A 36 -4.39 -22.35 -12.25
N ALA A 37 -3.51 -21.50 -11.67
CA ALA A 37 -3.27 -21.44 -10.23
C ALA A 37 -4.45 -20.84 -9.43
N GLY A 38 -5.38 -20.12 -10.08
CA GLY A 38 -6.57 -19.58 -9.42
C GLY A 38 -6.68 -18.05 -9.37
N TRP A 39 -5.75 -17.31 -9.98
CA TRP A 39 -5.86 -15.84 -10.04
C TRP A 39 -7.18 -15.41 -10.68
N GLY A 40 -7.85 -14.42 -10.06
CA GLY A 40 -9.14 -13.90 -10.53
C GLY A 40 -9.02 -13.03 -11.78
N GLY A 41 -7.88 -12.35 -11.95
CA GLY A 41 -7.60 -11.48 -13.09
C GLY A 41 -6.12 -11.23 -13.29
N ALA A 42 -5.80 -10.53 -14.36
CA ALA A 42 -4.45 -10.05 -14.67
C ALA A 42 -4.51 -8.68 -15.34
N VAL A 43 -3.65 -7.77 -14.88
CA VAL A 43 -3.36 -6.53 -15.58
C VAL A 43 -2.09 -6.78 -16.39
N TRP A 44 -2.24 -6.84 -17.72
CA TRP A 44 -1.14 -7.10 -18.64
C TRP A 44 -0.03 -6.06 -18.47
N LYS A 45 1.23 -6.49 -18.53
CA LYS A 45 2.37 -5.57 -18.44
C LYS A 45 2.23 -4.46 -19.48
N THR A 46 2.45 -3.23 -19.05
CA THR A 46 2.21 -2.02 -19.85
C THR A 46 2.77 -2.16 -21.26
N ILE A 47 1.90 -1.98 -22.25
CA ILE A 47 2.24 -1.91 -23.68
C ILE A 47 2.25 -0.46 -24.16
N GLY A 48 3.01 -0.19 -25.22
CA GLY A 48 3.14 1.17 -25.77
C GLY A 48 4.13 1.23 -26.89
N GLY A 49 4.87 2.33 -26.98
CA GLY A 49 5.93 2.50 -27.98
C GLY A 49 7.11 1.55 -27.76
N PRO A 50 7.95 1.35 -28.78
CA PRO A 50 9.09 0.45 -28.69
C PRO A 50 10.09 0.90 -27.63
N VAL A 51 10.50 -0.05 -26.78
CA VAL A 51 11.54 0.12 -25.75
C VAL A 51 12.47 -1.08 -25.77
N LEU A 52 13.65 -0.92 -25.20
CA LEU A 52 14.59 -1.98 -24.92
C LEU A 52 15.00 -1.90 -23.45
N ASN A 53 14.74 -2.97 -22.70
CA ASN A 53 15.14 -3.04 -21.32
C ASN A 53 16.63 -3.40 -21.17
N VAL A 54 17.27 -2.82 -20.14
CA VAL A 54 18.64 -3.15 -19.78
C VAL A 54 18.72 -4.50 -19.05
N SER A 55 19.89 -5.13 -19.05
CA SER A 55 20.19 -6.26 -18.16
C SER A 55 20.60 -5.77 -16.77
N ASN A 56 20.60 -6.70 -15.78
CA ASN A 56 20.86 -6.39 -14.38
C ASN A 56 19.91 -5.33 -13.79
N ARG A 57 18.63 -5.49 -14.08
CA ARG A 57 17.57 -4.48 -13.83
C ARG A 57 16.93 -4.52 -12.45
N TYR A 58 17.26 -5.49 -11.61
CA TYR A 58 16.68 -5.64 -10.28
C TYR A 58 17.74 -5.60 -9.19
N GLY A 59 17.52 -4.78 -8.17
CA GLY A 59 18.22 -4.83 -6.89
C GLY A 59 17.27 -5.33 -5.81
N ALA A 60 17.80 -5.99 -4.77
CA ALA A 60 16.99 -6.48 -3.66
C ALA A 60 17.48 -5.89 -2.33
N TRP A 61 16.53 -5.55 -1.45
CA TRP A 61 16.83 -5.18 -0.09
C TRP A 61 16.50 -6.32 0.86
N HIS A 62 17.44 -6.61 1.75
CA HIS A 62 17.33 -7.64 2.77
C HIS A 62 17.42 -7.00 4.16
N SER A 63 16.72 -7.54 5.15
CA SER A 63 16.78 -7.10 6.53
C SER A 63 16.94 -8.30 7.45
N GLY A 64 18.10 -8.41 8.10
CA GLY A 64 18.45 -9.56 8.92
C GLY A 64 18.38 -10.87 8.12
N ALA A 65 17.65 -11.86 8.63
CA ALA A 65 17.44 -13.13 7.95
C ALA A 65 16.36 -13.09 6.86
N GLN A 66 15.58 -12.01 6.78
CA GLN A 66 14.52 -11.87 5.78
C GLN A 66 15.11 -11.39 4.46
N ARG A 67 15.06 -12.26 3.46
CA ARG A 67 15.49 -11.96 2.09
C ARG A 67 14.35 -11.34 1.30
N MET A 68 14.70 -10.45 0.37
CA MET A 68 13.75 -9.81 -0.56
C MET A 68 12.57 -9.13 0.16
N LEU A 69 12.85 -8.41 1.25
CA LEU A 69 11.84 -7.54 1.89
C LEU A 69 11.29 -6.51 0.91
N ALA A 70 12.14 -6.05 -0.01
CA ALA A 70 11.75 -5.24 -1.13
C ALA A 70 12.69 -5.44 -2.31
N ILE A 71 12.23 -5.03 -3.49
CA ILE A 71 13.05 -4.94 -4.70
C ILE A 71 12.98 -3.52 -5.26
N ASN A 72 14.08 -3.12 -5.89
CA ASN A 72 14.14 -1.96 -6.75
C ASN A 72 14.28 -2.44 -8.21
N ASN A 73 13.58 -1.81 -9.12
CA ASN A 73 13.70 -2.12 -10.55
C ASN A 73 13.92 -0.85 -11.37
N ILE A 74 14.74 -0.97 -12.40
CA ILE A 74 14.94 0.04 -13.44
C ILE A 74 14.36 -0.46 -14.78
N GLU A 75 13.42 -1.40 -14.73
CA GLU A 75 12.75 -1.97 -15.88
C GLU A 75 11.68 -1.02 -16.43
N LEU A 76 11.65 -0.88 -17.74
CA LEU A 76 10.64 -0.11 -18.45
C LEU A 76 9.35 -0.92 -18.68
N ILE A 77 8.51 -0.47 -19.59
CA ILE A 77 7.32 -1.19 -20.07
C ILE A 77 7.72 -2.47 -20.82
N SER A 78 6.75 -3.19 -21.39
CA SER A 78 7.03 -4.38 -22.19
C SER A 78 7.93 -4.03 -23.39
N ASP A 79 9.04 -4.77 -23.55
CA ASP A 79 9.95 -4.69 -24.70
C ASP A 79 9.63 -5.73 -25.78
N ARG A 80 8.50 -6.44 -25.62
CA ARG A 80 7.98 -7.38 -26.61
C ARG A 80 7.22 -6.61 -27.70
N PRO A 81 7.30 -7.06 -28.96
CA PRO A 81 6.53 -6.44 -30.05
C PRO A 81 5.05 -6.31 -29.72
N LEU A 82 4.46 -5.16 -30.07
CA LEU A 82 3.06 -4.85 -29.76
C LEU A 82 2.11 -5.91 -30.32
N GLU A 83 2.33 -6.35 -31.56
CA GLU A 83 1.49 -7.33 -32.25
C GLU A 83 1.49 -8.69 -31.53
N ILE A 84 2.62 -9.07 -30.93
CA ILE A 84 2.73 -10.29 -30.14
C ILE A 84 1.90 -10.15 -28.86
N ASN A 85 2.04 -9.04 -28.15
CA ASN A 85 1.24 -8.77 -26.95
C ASN A 85 -0.28 -8.81 -27.28
N LEU A 86 -0.73 -8.10 -28.29
CA LEU A 86 -2.14 -8.04 -28.69
C LEU A 86 -2.71 -9.41 -29.08
N ARG A 87 -1.92 -10.22 -29.79
CA ARG A 87 -2.30 -11.59 -30.16
C ARG A 87 -2.45 -12.46 -28.90
N GLU A 88 -1.50 -12.42 -28.00
CA GLU A 88 -1.52 -13.24 -26.77
C GLU A 88 -2.64 -12.80 -25.81
N ILE A 89 -2.91 -11.49 -25.67
CA ILE A 89 -4.04 -10.97 -24.90
C ILE A 89 -5.36 -11.55 -25.43
N ARG A 90 -5.57 -11.52 -26.77
CA ARG A 90 -6.75 -12.10 -27.42
C ARG A 90 -6.86 -13.61 -27.15
N ASP A 91 -5.77 -14.32 -27.19
CA ASP A 91 -5.73 -15.75 -26.94
C ASP A 91 -6.08 -16.08 -25.47
N VAL A 92 -5.45 -15.37 -24.53
CA VAL A 92 -5.76 -15.50 -23.11
C VAL A 92 -7.24 -15.21 -22.83
N LYS A 93 -7.79 -14.11 -23.36
CA LYS A 93 -9.19 -13.75 -23.12
C LYS A 93 -10.16 -14.78 -23.69
N ARG A 94 -9.87 -15.31 -24.87
CA ARG A 94 -10.68 -16.37 -25.48
C ARG A 94 -10.69 -17.65 -24.64
N ASN A 95 -9.55 -18.02 -24.07
CA ASN A 95 -9.41 -19.26 -23.29
C ASN A 95 -9.94 -19.11 -21.84
N TRP A 96 -9.98 -17.89 -21.34
CA TRP A 96 -10.39 -17.58 -19.96
C TRP A 96 -11.49 -16.50 -19.90
N PRO A 97 -12.68 -16.73 -20.50
CA PRO A 97 -13.73 -15.70 -20.59
C PRO A 97 -14.24 -15.24 -19.22
N GLY A 98 -14.13 -16.09 -18.19
CA GLY A 98 -14.56 -15.80 -16.82
C GLY A 98 -13.49 -15.13 -15.93
N ARG A 99 -12.30 -14.81 -16.48
CA ARG A 99 -11.22 -14.11 -15.76
C ARG A 99 -11.11 -12.68 -16.27
N ALA A 100 -10.78 -11.75 -15.37
CA ALA A 100 -10.54 -10.37 -15.73
C ALA A 100 -9.20 -10.22 -16.46
N VAL A 101 -9.22 -9.67 -17.67
CA VAL A 101 -8.02 -9.34 -18.45
C VAL A 101 -8.02 -7.85 -18.74
N ILE A 102 -7.17 -7.12 -18.05
CA ILE A 102 -6.99 -5.67 -18.18
C ILE A 102 -5.69 -5.41 -18.94
N VAL A 103 -5.67 -4.45 -19.84
CA VAL A 103 -4.46 -4.08 -20.56
C VAL A 103 -3.94 -2.74 -20.05
N SER A 104 -2.74 -2.75 -19.49
CA SER A 104 -2.06 -1.53 -19.11
C SER A 104 -1.40 -0.90 -20.33
N ALA A 105 -1.62 0.41 -20.53
CA ALA A 105 -1.12 1.16 -21.66
C ALA A 105 -0.38 2.44 -21.24
N MET A 106 0.67 2.78 -22.00
CA MET A 106 1.40 4.03 -21.84
C MET A 106 1.99 4.43 -23.20
N VAL A 107 1.44 5.48 -23.78
CA VAL A 107 1.89 6.04 -25.07
C VAL A 107 2.14 7.53 -24.93
N GLU A 108 2.72 8.15 -25.95
CA GLU A 108 2.95 9.60 -25.97
C GLU A 108 1.67 10.39 -25.63
N SER A 109 1.82 11.52 -24.95
CA SER A 109 0.73 12.41 -24.57
C SER A 109 0.16 13.18 -25.78
N LYS A 110 -0.36 12.41 -26.74
CA LYS A 110 -0.99 12.89 -27.98
C LYS A 110 -2.32 12.17 -28.18
N PRO A 111 -3.45 12.88 -28.49
CA PRO A 111 -4.74 12.25 -28.69
C PRO A 111 -4.74 11.11 -29.72
N ALA A 112 -4.00 11.28 -30.83
CA ALA A 112 -3.93 10.27 -31.90
C ALA A 112 -3.28 8.96 -31.44
N ALA A 113 -2.20 9.04 -30.60
CA ALA A 113 -1.52 7.88 -30.07
C ALA A 113 -2.47 7.09 -29.12
N TRP A 114 -3.16 7.78 -28.24
CA TRP A 114 -4.15 7.16 -27.34
C TRP A 114 -5.33 6.54 -28.10
N ARG A 115 -5.88 7.23 -29.10
CA ARG A 115 -6.96 6.66 -29.96
C ARG A 115 -6.54 5.38 -30.66
N THR A 116 -5.30 5.32 -31.13
CA THR A 116 -4.78 4.14 -31.82
C THR A 116 -4.61 2.96 -30.87
N ILE A 117 -3.97 3.14 -29.72
CA ILE A 117 -3.74 2.04 -28.79
C ILE A 117 -5.03 1.53 -28.14
N VAL A 118 -5.98 2.42 -27.84
CA VAL A 118 -7.31 2.04 -27.30
C VAL A 118 -8.02 1.10 -28.26
N ARG A 119 -8.14 1.43 -29.54
CA ARG A 119 -8.78 0.56 -30.54
C ARG A 119 -8.11 -0.79 -30.66
N GLN A 120 -6.78 -0.81 -30.67
CA GLN A 120 -6.01 -2.07 -30.72
C GLN A 120 -6.26 -2.94 -29.48
N ILE A 121 -6.41 -2.34 -28.31
CA ILE A 121 -6.76 -3.06 -27.08
C ILE A 121 -8.19 -3.60 -27.13
N GLU A 122 -9.14 -2.80 -27.57
CA GLU A 122 -10.55 -3.22 -27.72
C GLU A 122 -10.70 -4.41 -28.66
N ASP A 123 -9.96 -4.42 -29.78
CA ASP A 123 -9.93 -5.52 -30.74
C ASP A 123 -9.41 -6.85 -30.15
N THR A 124 -8.76 -6.83 -28.96
CA THR A 124 -8.34 -8.05 -28.27
C THR A 124 -9.47 -8.73 -27.49
N GLY A 125 -10.56 -8.02 -27.17
CA GLY A 125 -11.63 -8.48 -26.32
C GLY A 125 -11.29 -8.39 -24.82
N ALA A 126 -10.26 -7.62 -24.42
CA ALA A 126 -9.92 -7.33 -23.03
C ALA A 126 -11.13 -6.70 -22.29
N ASP A 127 -11.16 -6.81 -20.97
CA ASP A 127 -12.27 -6.33 -20.13
C ASP A 127 -12.10 -4.87 -19.68
N GLY A 128 -10.90 -4.30 -19.80
CA GLY A 128 -10.64 -2.91 -19.39
C GLY A 128 -9.25 -2.43 -19.79
N ILE A 129 -9.03 -1.14 -19.64
CA ILE A 129 -7.76 -0.47 -19.93
C ILE A 129 -7.26 0.19 -18.67
N GLU A 130 -5.99 -0.07 -18.27
CA GLU A 130 -5.30 0.63 -17.19
C GLU A 130 -4.32 1.67 -17.76
N LEU A 131 -4.53 2.96 -17.47
CA LEU A 131 -3.64 4.04 -17.89
C LEU A 131 -2.48 4.14 -16.92
N ASN A 132 -1.25 3.85 -17.37
CA ASN A 132 -0.08 3.87 -16.51
C ASN A 132 0.50 5.29 -16.39
N TYR A 133 0.07 6.02 -15.36
CA TYR A 133 0.58 7.35 -15.03
C TYR A 133 1.68 7.32 -13.95
N GLY A 134 2.28 6.16 -13.72
CA GLY A 134 3.18 6.00 -12.58
C GLY A 134 4.57 5.45 -12.86
N CYS A 135 4.93 5.15 -14.11
CA CYS A 135 6.28 4.67 -14.42
C CYS A 135 7.33 5.72 -14.03
N PRO A 136 8.20 5.46 -13.03
CA PRO A 136 9.03 6.53 -12.44
C PRO A 136 10.27 6.88 -13.26
N HIS A 137 10.63 6.08 -14.28
CA HIS A 137 11.89 6.22 -15.01
C HIS A 137 11.73 5.96 -16.51
N GLY A 138 12.63 6.55 -17.30
CA GLY A 138 12.85 6.25 -18.69
C GLY A 138 11.85 6.81 -19.70
N MET A 139 10.66 7.22 -19.28
CA MET A 139 9.58 7.68 -20.16
C MET A 139 9.11 9.11 -19.87
N SER A 140 9.54 9.70 -18.77
CA SER A 140 9.18 11.07 -18.38
C SER A 140 9.67 12.11 -19.37
N GLU A 141 10.82 11.89 -19.99
CA GLU A 141 11.39 12.76 -21.04
C GLU A 141 10.50 12.84 -22.29
N ARG A 142 9.64 11.83 -22.48
CA ARG A 142 8.65 11.78 -23.57
C ARG A 142 7.26 12.27 -23.12
N GLY A 143 7.16 12.88 -21.94
CA GLY A 143 5.88 13.31 -21.36
C GLY A 143 4.94 12.15 -21.03
N MET A 144 5.48 11.02 -20.54
CA MET A 144 4.74 9.78 -20.25
C MET A 144 4.96 9.35 -18.80
N GLY A 145 4.17 8.42 -18.33
CA GLY A 145 4.34 7.82 -16.99
C GLY A 145 4.23 8.87 -15.87
N ALA A 146 5.24 8.96 -14.99
CA ALA A 146 5.23 9.86 -13.84
C ALA A 146 5.13 11.34 -14.21
N ALA A 147 5.58 11.75 -15.40
CA ALA A 147 5.39 13.12 -15.89
C ALA A 147 3.91 13.48 -16.07
N VAL A 148 3.06 12.51 -16.37
CA VAL A 148 1.60 12.67 -16.39
C VAL A 148 1.02 12.59 -14.99
N GLY A 149 1.36 11.55 -14.23
CA GLY A 149 0.77 11.26 -12.92
C GLY A 149 1.07 12.29 -11.83
N GLN A 150 2.11 13.11 -12.01
CA GLN A 150 2.46 14.19 -11.08
C GLN A 150 1.74 15.52 -11.37
N VAL A 151 1.07 15.63 -12.52
CA VAL A 151 0.40 16.84 -12.98
C VAL A 151 -1.10 16.58 -13.16
N PRO A 152 -1.96 17.02 -12.24
CA PRO A 152 -3.40 16.74 -12.27
C PRO A 152 -4.07 17.08 -13.60
N GLU A 153 -3.69 18.19 -14.23
CA GLU A 153 -4.25 18.65 -15.50
C GLU A 153 -3.97 17.63 -16.63
N TYR A 154 -2.78 17.03 -16.64
CA TYR A 154 -2.44 15.99 -17.62
C TYR A 154 -3.18 14.69 -17.33
N CYS A 155 -3.34 14.32 -16.05
CA CYS A 155 -4.17 13.18 -15.65
C CYS A 155 -5.59 13.33 -16.19
N GLN A 156 -6.22 14.48 -15.95
CA GLN A 156 -7.57 14.76 -16.43
C GLN A 156 -7.65 14.73 -17.97
N GLN A 157 -6.76 15.45 -18.62
CA GLN A 157 -6.78 15.61 -20.07
C GLN A 157 -6.63 14.28 -20.81
N ILE A 158 -5.62 13.47 -20.42
CA ILE A 158 -5.36 12.19 -21.10
C ILE A 158 -6.48 11.19 -20.78
N THR A 159 -6.97 11.17 -19.55
CA THR A 159 -8.13 10.33 -19.20
C THR A 159 -9.34 10.68 -20.04
N ALA A 160 -9.64 11.96 -20.24
CA ALA A 160 -10.72 12.41 -21.10
C ALA A 160 -10.54 11.99 -22.57
N TRP A 161 -9.34 12.09 -23.14
CA TRP A 161 -9.06 11.62 -24.51
C TRP A 161 -9.33 10.12 -24.67
N VAL A 162 -8.96 9.32 -23.65
CA VAL A 162 -9.22 7.88 -23.68
C VAL A 162 -10.70 7.59 -23.54
N LYS A 163 -11.37 8.24 -22.61
CA LYS A 163 -12.82 8.08 -22.37
C LYS A 163 -13.68 8.49 -23.57
N GLU A 164 -13.24 9.49 -24.34
CA GLU A 164 -13.93 9.91 -25.59
C GLU A 164 -14.04 8.77 -26.60
N VAL A 165 -13.09 7.84 -26.63
CA VAL A 165 -13.01 6.80 -27.65
C VAL A 165 -13.17 5.37 -27.12
N SER A 166 -12.98 5.13 -25.83
CA SER A 166 -13.02 3.80 -25.23
C SER A 166 -14.47 3.36 -24.92
N GLN A 167 -14.77 2.13 -25.31
CA GLN A 167 -15.99 1.42 -24.91
C GLN A 167 -15.73 0.55 -23.66
N LEU A 168 -14.46 0.34 -23.29
CA LEU A 168 -14.06 -0.42 -22.12
C LEU A 168 -13.96 0.48 -20.88
N PRO A 169 -14.15 -0.07 -19.68
CA PRO A 169 -13.81 0.61 -18.43
C PRO A 169 -12.36 1.11 -18.42
N VAL A 170 -12.18 2.38 -18.06
CA VAL A 170 -10.89 3.06 -17.98
C VAL A 170 -10.46 3.19 -16.53
N ILE A 171 -9.36 2.54 -16.20
CA ILE A 171 -8.74 2.52 -14.86
C ILE A 171 -7.52 3.44 -14.89
N VAL A 172 -7.41 4.37 -13.96
CA VAL A 172 -6.23 5.24 -13.86
C VAL A 172 -5.32 4.75 -12.75
N LYS A 173 -4.08 4.35 -13.13
CA LYS A 173 -3.04 3.93 -12.18
C LYS A 173 -2.22 5.10 -11.70
N LEU A 174 -2.37 5.42 -10.41
CA LEU A 174 -1.75 6.56 -9.77
C LEU A 174 -0.31 6.26 -9.29
N THR A 175 0.53 7.29 -9.31
CA THR A 175 1.88 7.26 -8.75
C THR A 175 1.86 7.66 -7.27
N PRO A 176 2.67 7.00 -6.40
CA PRO A 176 2.87 7.44 -5.03
C PRO A 176 3.85 8.62 -4.91
N ASN A 177 4.54 8.98 -6.00
CA ASN A 177 5.62 9.96 -6.02
C ASN A 177 5.08 11.39 -6.18
N VAL A 178 4.09 11.72 -5.36
CA VAL A 178 3.41 13.02 -5.27
C VAL A 178 3.22 13.41 -3.82
N THR A 179 3.11 14.70 -3.55
CA THR A 179 2.87 15.20 -2.20
C THR A 179 1.45 14.89 -1.72
N ASN A 180 0.46 14.96 -2.63
CA ASN A 180 -0.94 14.70 -2.34
C ASN A 180 -1.56 13.91 -3.48
N ILE A 181 -1.86 12.61 -3.24
CA ILE A 181 -2.42 11.71 -4.24
C ILE A 181 -3.89 12.00 -4.57
N VAL A 182 -4.59 12.72 -3.70
CA VAL A 182 -6.00 13.09 -3.91
C VAL A 182 -6.14 14.01 -5.14
N LEU A 183 -5.17 14.88 -5.39
CA LEU A 183 -5.24 15.81 -6.53
C LEU A 183 -5.28 15.10 -7.89
N PRO A 184 -4.32 14.21 -8.23
CA PRO A 184 -4.41 13.45 -9.47
C PRO A 184 -5.57 12.46 -9.49
N ALA A 185 -6.04 11.95 -8.34
CA ALA A 185 -7.21 11.09 -8.25
C ALA A 185 -8.49 11.83 -8.64
N ARG A 186 -8.73 13.02 -8.11
CA ARG A 186 -9.85 13.89 -8.49
C ARG A 186 -9.77 14.31 -9.97
N ALA A 187 -8.57 14.58 -10.45
CA ALA A 187 -8.35 14.91 -11.87
C ALA A 187 -8.71 13.72 -12.78
N ALA A 188 -8.34 12.50 -12.40
CA ALA A 188 -8.75 11.28 -13.11
C ALA A 188 -10.27 11.11 -13.11
N LEU A 189 -10.95 11.33 -11.96
CA LEU A 189 -12.41 11.33 -11.86
C LEU A 189 -13.03 12.38 -12.78
N ALA A 190 -12.53 13.62 -12.76
CA ALA A 190 -12.99 14.69 -13.64
C ALA A 190 -12.75 14.39 -15.13
N GLY A 191 -11.72 13.61 -15.46
CA GLY A 191 -11.48 13.08 -16.81
C GLY A 191 -12.38 11.93 -17.21
N GLY A 192 -13.26 11.44 -16.31
CA GLY A 192 -14.23 10.39 -16.57
C GLY A 192 -13.71 8.97 -16.33
N ALA A 193 -12.67 8.79 -15.50
CA ALA A 193 -12.21 7.45 -15.11
C ALA A 193 -13.36 6.62 -14.50
N ASP A 194 -13.41 5.33 -14.83
CA ASP A 194 -14.39 4.38 -14.26
C ASP A 194 -13.86 3.71 -12.99
N ALA A 195 -12.55 3.73 -12.77
CA ALA A 195 -11.89 3.19 -11.58
C ALA A 195 -10.51 3.80 -11.39
N LEU A 196 -9.96 3.63 -10.18
CA LEU A 196 -8.57 3.95 -9.86
C LEU A 196 -7.79 2.70 -9.49
N SER A 197 -6.48 2.73 -9.70
CA SER A 197 -5.56 1.74 -9.12
C SER A 197 -4.36 2.45 -8.48
N LEU A 198 -3.95 2.01 -7.30
CA LEU A 198 -2.81 2.56 -6.57
C LEU A 198 -2.23 1.53 -5.60
N ILE A 199 -0.92 1.56 -5.46
CA ILE A 199 0.07 2.53 -5.92
C ILE A 199 1.00 1.90 -6.97
N ASN A 200 1.54 2.71 -7.88
CA ASN A 200 2.72 2.32 -8.63
C ASN A 200 3.94 2.27 -7.69
N THR A 201 5.12 1.96 -8.19
CA THR A 201 6.33 1.85 -7.38
C THR A 201 6.79 3.19 -6.80
N VAL A 202 7.38 3.14 -5.60
CA VAL A 202 7.98 4.30 -4.94
C VAL A 202 9.36 4.56 -5.55
N ASN A 203 9.68 5.79 -5.88
CA ASN A 203 10.98 6.15 -6.42
C ASN A 203 12.08 6.00 -5.36
N SER A 204 13.18 5.32 -5.70
CA SER A 204 14.22 4.99 -4.72
C SER A 204 15.58 4.69 -5.33
N ILE A 205 16.60 4.70 -4.48
CA ILE A 205 17.90 4.04 -4.64
C ILE A 205 17.98 2.98 -3.54
N ILE A 206 18.13 1.69 -3.91
CA ILE A 206 18.03 0.61 -2.91
C ILE A 206 19.32 0.39 -2.11
N GLY A 207 20.46 0.82 -2.60
CA GLY A 207 21.73 0.71 -1.90
C GLY A 207 22.92 1.06 -2.76
N ILE A 208 24.07 1.15 -2.11
CA ILE A 208 25.39 1.36 -2.70
C ILE A 208 26.29 0.22 -2.21
N ASP A 209 26.96 -0.45 -3.11
CA ASP A 209 28.02 -1.40 -2.77
C ASP A 209 29.24 -0.62 -2.26
N LEU A 210 29.63 -0.87 -1.03
CA LEU A 210 30.70 -0.10 -0.39
C LEU A 210 32.12 -0.49 -0.84
N ASP A 211 32.27 -1.64 -1.50
CA ASP A 211 33.56 -2.08 -2.02
C ASP A 211 33.80 -1.52 -3.43
N THR A 212 32.76 -1.51 -4.27
CA THR A 212 32.83 -1.02 -5.66
C THR A 212 32.38 0.43 -5.83
N LEU A 213 31.66 0.98 -4.85
CA LEU A 213 31.00 2.31 -4.84
C LEU A 213 29.92 2.44 -5.94
N GLU A 214 29.41 1.31 -6.42
CA GLU A 214 28.37 1.28 -7.44
C GLU A 214 26.96 1.25 -6.81
N LEU A 215 26.01 1.87 -7.49
CA LEU A 215 24.58 1.78 -7.12
C LEU A 215 24.04 0.38 -7.41
N SER A 216 23.10 -0.09 -6.62
CA SER A 216 22.36 -1.33 -6.90
C SER A 216 20.94 -1.01 -7.43
N PRO A 217 20.48 -1.59 -8.55
CA PRO A 217 21.26 -2.40 -9.49
C PRO A 217 22.25 -1.55 -10.31
N SER A 218 23.35 -2.14 -10.77
CA SER A 218 24.35 -1.50 -11.62
C SER A 218 24.34 -2.09 -13.03
N VAL A 219 24.46 -1.22 -14.02
CA VAL A 219 24.60 -1.54 -15.45
C VAL A 219 25.82 -0.82 -15.99
N GLY A 220 26.91 -1.55 -16.23
CA GLY A 220 28.16 -0.96 -16.70
C GLY A 220 28.74 0.09 -15.73
N GLY A 221 28.67 -0.14 -14.43
CA GLY A 221 29.17 0.77 -13.38
C GLY A 221 28.24 1.95 -13.08
N LYS A 222 27.05 2.01 -13.68
CA LYS A 222 26.06 3.08 -13.47
C LYS A 222 24.76 2.51 -12.93
N GLY A 223 24.16 3.19 -11.98
CA GLY A 223 22.81 2.94 -11.50
C GLY A 223 21.98 4.21 -11.55
N GLY A 224 20.72 4.12 -11.13
CA GLY A 224 19.81 5.26 -11.17
C GLY A 224 18.62 5.09 -10.22
N HIS A 225 17.76 6.07 -10.25
CA HIS A 225 16.47 5.97 -9.57
C HIS A 225 15.66 4.83 -10.16
N GLY A 226 15.06 4.01 -9.31
CA GLY A 226 14.25 2.87 -9.71
C GLY A 226 12.96 2.77 -8.91
N GLY A 227 12.09 1.87 -9.33
CA GLY A 227 10.82 1.61 -8.69
C GLY A 227 10.96 0.64 -7.51
N TYR A 228 10.73 1.10 -6.30
CA TYR A 228 10.76 0.32 -5.07
C TYR A 228 9.40 -0.35 -4.82
N ALA A 229 9.41 -1.66 -4.59
CA ALA A 229 8.22 -2.49 -4.44
C ALA A 229 8.47 -3.63 -3.44
N GLY A 230 7.40 -4.29 -3.01
CA GLY A 230 7.45 -5.42 -2.08
C GLY A 230 6.87 -5.07 -0.70
N PRO A 231 6.94 -5.97 0.29
CA PRO A 231 6.31 -5.80 1.62
C PRO A 231 6.65 -4.47 2.31
N ALA A 232 7.85 -3.94 2.10
CA ALA A 232 8.30 -2.70 2.73
C ALA A 232 7.47 -1.46 2.37
N ILE A 233 6.77 -1.46 1.22
CA ILE A 233 5.95 -0.30 0.82
C ILE A 233 4.49 -0.38 1.28
N LYS A 234 4.06 -1.48 1.90
CA LYS A 234 2.66 -1.65 2.33
C LYS A 234 2.13 -0.48 3.18
N PRO A 235 2.85 0.02 4.20
CA PRO A 235 2.37 1.15 5.00
C PRO A 235 2.11 2.42 4.18
N ILE A 236 2.95 2.67 3.16
CA ILE A 236 2.78 3.80 2.25
C ILE A 236 1.52 3.61 1.39
N ALA A 237 1.34 2.40 0.85
CA ALA A 237 0.18 2.08 0.02
C ALA A 237 -1.15 2.18 0.79
N LEU A 238 -1.20 1.68 2.03
CA LEU A 238 -2.38 1.79 2.90
C LEU A 238 -2.68 3.25 3.24
N ASN A 239 -1.67 4.06 3.54
CA ASN A 239 -1.85 5.49 3.82
C ASN A 239 -2.45 6.23 2.61
N LEU A 240 -1.93 5.98 1.42
CA LEU A 240 -2.42 6.64 0.20
C LEU A 240 -3.82 6.15 -0.19
N LEU A 241 -4.14 4.87 0.02
CA LEU A 241 -5.50 4.36 -0.15
C LEU A 241 -6.47 5.00 0.85
N ALA A 242 -6.08 5.12 2.12
CA ALA A 242 -6.87 5.77 3.15
C ALA A 242 -7.16 7.24 2.82
N ALA A 243 -6.18 7.96 2.26
CA ALA A 243 -6.37 9.34 1.81
C ALA A 243 -7.45 9.46 0.72
N LEU A 244 -7.52 8.51 -0.23
CA LEU A 244 -8.60 8.49 -1.21
C LEU A 244 -9.94 8.13 -0.59
N ALA A 245 -9.96 7.13 0.29
CA ALA A 245 -11.19 6.63 0.91
C ALA A 245 -11.87 7.68 1.84
N THR A 246 -11.09 8.61 2.40
CA THR A 246 -11.59 9.69 3.27
C THR A 246 -11.84 11.00 2.52
N ASP A 247 -11.47 11.10 1.26
CA ASP A 247 -11.73 12.29 0.47
C ASP A 247 -13.22 12.42 0.12
N PRO A 248 -13.89 13.56 0.45
CA PRO A 248 -15.34 13.68 0.29
C PRO A 248 -15.83 13.57 -1.16
N GLU A 249 -15.05 14.03 -2.11
CA GLU A 249 -15.41 14.00 -3.54
C GLU A 249 -15.31 12.59 -4.11
N LEU A 250 -14.19 11.91 -3.82
CA LEU A 250 -13.96 10.52 -4.25
C LEU A 250 -14.91 9.55 -3.54
N ALA A 251 -15.15 9.71 -2.25
CA ALA A 251 -16.12 8.91 -1.50
C ALA A 251 -17.53 9.04 -2.06
N LYS A 252 -17.96 10.27 -2.43
CA LYS A 252 -19.27 10.52 -3.06
C LYS A 252 -19.39 9.91 -4.45
N SER A 253 -18.30 9.83 -5.20
CA SER A 253 -18.31 9.27 -6.56
C SER A 253 -18.52 7.77 -6.60
N ASN A 254 -18.27 7.05 -5.48
CA ASN A 254 -18.25 5.60 -5.39
C ASN A 254 -17.30 4.93 -6.41
N LEU A 255 -16.24 5.63 -6.83
CA LEU A 255 -15.29 5.13 -7.81
C LEU A 255 -14.53 3.92 -7.22
N PRO A 256 -14.62 2.72 -7.81
CA PRO A 256 -13.94 1.55 -7.26
C PRO A 256 -12.42 1.69 -7.37
N VAL A 257 -11.72 1.15 -6.38
CA VAL A 257 -10.27 1.23 -6.28
C VAL A 257 -9.65 -0.15 -6.27
N SER A 258 -8.64 -0.36 -7.11
CA SER A 258 -7.76 -1.53 -7.07
C SER A 258 -6.54 -1.22 -6.22
N GLY A 259 -6.41 -1.88 -5.07
CA GLY A 259 -5.30 -1.68 -4.14
C GLY A 259 -4.07 -2.51 -4.49
N MET A 260 -2.88 -1.91 -4.41
CA MET A 260 -1.61 -2.62 -4.60
C MET A 260 -0.47 -1.99 -3.82
N GLY A 261 0.55 -2.80 -3.52
CA GLY A 261 1.76 -2.37 -2.84
C GLY A 261 2.02 -3.15 -1.56
N GLY A 262 2.88 -4.16 -1.63
CA GLY A 262 3.32 -4.93 -0.48
C GLY A 262 2.37 -6.01 0.02
N ILE A 263 1.38 -6.42 -0.77
CA ILE A 263 0.49 -7.54 -0.45
C ILE A 263 1.30 -8.83 -0.58
N ALA A 264 1.65 -9.45 0.55
CA ALA A 264 2.41 -10.68 0.63
C ALA A 264 1.57 -11.85 1.20
N THR A 265 0.60 -11.54 2.04
CA THR A 265 -0.27 -12.50 2.70
C THR A 265 -1.75 -12.11 2.57
N TRP A 266 -2.65 -13.03 2.88
CA TRP A 266 -4.08 -12.74 2.95
C TRP A 266 -4.43 -11.65 3.99
N ARG A 267 -3.60 -11.49 5.04
CA ARG A 267 -3.78 -10.42 6.04
C ARG A 267 -3.57 -9.06 5.43
N ASP A 268 -2.50 -8.91 4.64
CA ASP A 268 -2.25 -7.67 3.90
C ASP A 268 -3.42 -7.37 2.95
N ALA A 269 -3.91 -8.38 2.25
CA ALA A 269 -5.07 -8.25 1.35
C ALA A 269 -6.32 -7.75 2.10
N ALA A 270 -6.62 -8.34 3.28
CA ALA A 270 -7.76 -7.94 4.11
C ALA A 270 -7.65 -6.47 4.57
N GLU A 271 -6.44 -5.99 4.89
CA GLU A 271 -6.21 -4.58 5.26
C GLU A 271 -6.59 -3.61 4.13
N PHE A 272 -6.21 -3.91 2.88
CA PHE A 272 -6.61 -3.09 1.73
C PHE A 272 -8.13 -3.11 1.51
N LEU A 273 -8.77 -4.28 1.61
CA LEU A 273 -10.23 -4.39 1.49
C LEU A 273 -10.96 -3.63 2.60
N LEU A 274 -10.48 -3.71 3.84
CA LEU A 274 -11.00 -2.95 4.99
C LEU A 274 -10.87 -1.43 4.81
N LEU A 275 -9.91 -0.96 4.01
CA LEU A 275 -9.75 0.45 3.62
C LEU A 275 -10.49 0.81 2.32
N GLY A 276 -11.33 -0.08 1.80
CA GLY A 276 -12.24 0.22 0.69
C GLY A 276 -11.79 -0.23 -0.68
N ALA A 277 -10.62 -0.88 -0.83
CA ALA A 277 -10.25 -1.48 -2.11
C ALA A 277 -11.31 -2.52 -2.55
N THR A 278 -11.60 -2.57 -3.85
CA THR A 278 -12.54 -3.52 -4.46
C THR A 278 -11.80 -4.72 -5.06
N SER A 279 -10.68 -4.47 -5.72
CA SER A 279 -9.77 -5.50 -6.24
C SER A 279 -8.35 -5.26 -5.72
N LEU A 280 -7.49 -6.25 -5.87
CA LEU A 280 -6.13 -6.24 -5.36
C LEU A 280 -5.17 -6.64 -6.47
N GLN A 281 -4.08 -5.90 -6.65
CA GLN A 281 -3.06 -6.25 -7.62
C GLN A 281 -1.77 -6.66 -6.91
N VAL A 282 -1.20 -7.80 -7.28
CA VAL A 282 -0.01 -8.39 -6.65
C VAL A 282 1.09 -8.60 -7.71
N CYS A 283 2.31 -8.21 -7.36
CA CYS A 283 3.48 -8.38 -8.22
C CYS A 283 4.63 -9.09 -7.49
N THR A 284 5.33 -8.38 -6.59
CA THR A 284 6.60 -8.82 -5.98
C THR A 284 6.48 -10.18 -5.28
N THR A 285 5.35 -10.44 -4.63
CA THR A 285 5.05 -11.71 -3.98
C THR A 285 5.03 -12.87 -4.98
N VAL A 286 4.46 -12.64 -6.18
CA VAL A 286 4.50 -13.63 -7.26
C VAL A 286 5.92 -13.86 -7.77
N MET A 287 6.72 -12.79 -7.90
CA MET A 287 8.12 -12.90 -8.31
C MET A 287 8.96 -13.68 -7.28
N HIS A 288 8.56 -13.66 -6.02
CA HIS A 288 9.27 -14.32 -4.92
C HIS A 288 8.80 -15.77 -4.73
N TYR A 289 7.48 -16.03 -4.78
CA TYR A 289 6.89 -17.32 -4.39
C TYR A 289 6.21 -18.07 -5.55
N GLY A 290 6.09 -17.45 -6.73
CA GLY A 290 5.41 -18.03 -7.89
C GLY A 290 3.89 -17.83 -7.87
N PHE A 291 3.23 -18.29 -8.94
CA PHE A 291 1.78 -18.06 -9.12
C PHE A 291 0.91 -18.76 -8.09
N ARG A 292 1.35 -19.91 -7.54
CA ARG A 292 0.56 -20.67 -6.57
C ARG A 292 0.36 -19.98 -5.22
N VAL A 293 1.06 -18.89 -4.95
CA VAL A 293 0.83 -18.07 -3.73
C VAL A 293 -0.63 -17.59 -3.63
N VAL A 294 -1.37 -17.52 -4.73
CA VAL A 294 -2.78 -17.15 -4.72
C VAL A 294 -3.64 -18.15 -3.96
N GLU A 295 -3.26 -19.43 -3.92
CA GLU A 295 -3.97 -20.46 -3.16
C GLU A 295 -3.99 -20.09 -1.66
N ASP A 296 -2.84 -19.74 -1.09
CA ASP A 296 -2.72 -19.28 0.30
C ASP A 296 -3.50 -17.97 0.56
N LEU A 297 -3.50 -17.05 -0.43
CA LEU A 297 -4.24 -15.79 -0.33
C LEU A 297 -5.76 -16.04 -0.28
N ILE A 298 -6.27 -16.91 -1.16
CA ILE A 298 -7.69 -17.26 -1.26
C ILE A 298 -8.12 -18.00 0.02
N ASP A 299 -7.40 -19.04 0.39
CA ASP A 299 -7.74 -19.90 1.53
C ASP A 299 -7.70 -19.11 2.84
N GLY A 300 -6.62 -18.32 3.04
CA GLY A 300 -6.47 -17.53 4.25
C GLY A 300 -7.54 -16.44 4.39
N LEU A 301 -7.86 -15.72 3.30
CA LEU A 301 -8.91 -14.71 3.31
C LEU A 301 -10.29 -15.34 3.55
N SER A 302 -10.61 -16.45 2.86
CA SER A 302 -11.87 -17.17 3.00
C SER A 302 -12.07 -17.71 4.41
N ASN A 303 -11.03 -18.30 5.01
CA ASN A 303 -11.08 -18.80 6.38
C ASN A 303 -11.31 -17.67 7.39
N TRP A 304 -10.59 -16.56 7.27
CA TRP A 304 -10.79 -15.38 8.11
C TRP A 304 -12.20 -14.79 7.96
N MET A 305 -12.73 -14.72 6.74
CA MET A 305 -14.10 -14.27 6.52
C MET A 305 -15.12 -15.18 7.22
N ASN A 306 -14.95 -16.52 7.13
CA ASN A 306 -15.80 -17.46 7.83
C ASN A 306 -15.72 -17.31 9.36
N GLU A 307 -14.52 -17.14 9.93
CA GLU A 307 -14.32 -16.85 11.37
C GLU A 307 -15.03 -15.58 11.84
N LYS A 308 -15.08 -14.55 10.98
CA LYS A 308 -15.74 -13.27 11.26
C LYS A 308 -17.24 -13.25 10.91
N GLY A 309 -17.74 -14.32 10.28
CA GLY A 309 -19.14 -14.41 9.84
C GLY A 309 -19.46 -13.57 8.59
N PHE A 310 -18.44 -13.19 7.82
CA PHE A 310 -18.61 -12.48 6.53
C PHE A 310 -18.90 -13.48 5.42
N ARG A 311 -19.94 -13.21 4.62
CA ARG A 311 -20.34 -14.07 3.50
C ARG A 311 -19.72 -13.62 2.19
N THR A 312 -19.56 -12.31 2.00
CA THR A 312 -19.06 -11.65 0.81
C THR A 312 -18.00 -10.62 1.18
N ILE A 313 -17.19 -10.18 0.21
CA ILE A 313 -16.23 -9.08 0.41
C ILE A 313 -16.96 -7.78 0.77
N ALA A 314 -18.13 -7.52 0.20
CA ALA A 314 -18.94 -6.35 0.50
C ALA A 314 -19.33 -6.25 1.99
N ASP A 315 -19.41 -7.36 2.72
CA ASP A 315 -19.76 -7.37 4.14
C ASP A 315 -18.74 -6.65 5.02
N PHE A 316 -17.48 -6.53 4.57
CA PHE A 316 -16.42 -5.90 5.37
C PHE A 316 -15.61 -4.82 4.61
N GLN A 317 -15.82 -4.68 3.32
CA GLN A 317 -15.15 -3.65 2.52
C GLN A 317 -15.39 -2.26 3.11
N GLY A 318 -14.30 -1.50 3.31
CA GLY A 318 -14.36 -0.13 3.83
C GLY A 318 -14.70 0.00 5.32
N ARG A 319 -14.88 -1.08 6.08
CA ARG A 319 -15.29 -1.00 7.51
C ARG A 319 -14.30 -0.28 8.41
N SER A 320 -13.04 -0.15 8.00
CA SER A 320 -12.03 0.60 8.78
C SER A 320 -11.99 2.09 8.42
N VAL A 321 -12.59 2.51 7.30
CA VAL A 321 -12.58 3.92 6.87
C VAL A 321 -13.18 4.87 7.90
N PRO A 322 -14.35 4.59 8.53
CA PRO A 322 -14.90 5.48 9.55
C PRO A 322 -14.09 5.57 10.84
N ARG A 323 -13.05 4.74 11.00
CA ARG A 323 -12.14 4.75 12.16
C ARG A 323 -10.87 5.58 11.90
N LEU A 324 -10.69 6.07 10.68
CA LEU A 324 -9.63 7.02 10.36
C LEU A 324 -9.98 8.39 10.96
N SER A 325 -9.01 9.01 11.58
CA SER A 325 -9.21 10.31 12.22
C SER A 325 -7.94 11.16 12.11
N ASP A 326 -8.13 12.46 12.14
CA ASP A 326 -7.03 13.42 12.26
C ASP A 326 -6.57 13.53 13.71
N PHE A 327 -5.33 13.96 13.91
CA PHE A 327 -4.72 14.11 15.22
C PHE A 327 -5.58 14.96 16.17
N GLY A 328 -6.18 16.03 15.68
CA GLY A 328 -7.01 16.94 16.45
C GLY A 328 -8.27 16.29 17.07
N ASN A 329 -8.67 15.13 16.57
CA ASN A 329 -9.88 14.42 16.99
C ASN A 329 -9.61 13.19 17.87
N PHE A 330 -8.34 12.89 18.21
CA PHE A 330 -8.03 11.84 19.17
C PHE A 330 -8.37 12.26 20.59
N ASP A 331 -8.86 11.30 21.40
CA ASP A 331 -9.16 11.50 22.81
C ASP A 331 -7.88 11.65 23.64
N LEU A 332 -7.64 12.84 24.16
CA LEU A 332 -6.49 13.17 25.02
C LEU A 332 -6.61 12.58 26.43
N SER A 333 -7.81 12.14 26.84
CA SER A 333 -8.05 11.49 28.13
C SER A 333 -7.77 9.98 28.09
N PHE A 334 -7.68 9.38 26.88
CA PHE A 334 -7.41 7.96 26.71
C PHE A 334 -6.03 7.59 27.28
N ARG A 335 -5.99 6.63 28.21
CA ARG A 335 -4.77 6.23 28.88
C ARG A 335 -4.53 4.74 28.74
N VAL A 336 -3.31 4.39 28.30
CA VAL A 336 -2.82 3.02 28.21
C VAL A 336 -1.50 2.92 28.96
N VAL A 337 -1.25 1.80 29.62
CA VAL A 337 0.03 1.52 30.30
C VAL A 337 0.57 0.16 29.86
N ALA A 338 1.89 0.02 29.85
CA ALA A 338 2.52 -1.27 29.60
C ALA A 338 2.56 -2.11 30.89
N ARG A 339 2.26 -3.41 30.77
CA ARG A 339 2.44 -4.40 31.84
C ARG A 339 3.31 -5.53 31.34
N ILE A 340 4.32 -5.89 32.13
CA ILE A 340 5.29 -6.93 31.78
C ILE A 340 4.95 -8.20 32.57
N ASP A 341 4.66 -9.29 31.85
CA ASP A 341 4.53 -10.62 32.44
C ASP A 341 5.91 -11.14 32.88
N GLN A 342 6.17 -11.09 34.18
CA GLN A 342 7.45 -11.51 34.75
C GLN A 342 7.71 -13.02 34.61
N ALA A 343 6.66 -13.83 34.44
CA ALA A 343 6.83 -15.27 34.22
C ALA A 343 7.33 -15.59 32.80
N ARG A 344 6.95 -14.76 31.81
CA ARG A 344 7.41 -14.87 30.43
C ARG A 344 8.69 -14.11 30.16
N CYS A 345 9.04 -13.14 31.01
CA CYS A 345 10.15 -12.24 30.78
C CYS A 345 11.51 -12.97 30.86
N ILE A 346 12.25 -12.93 29.76
CA ILE A 346 13.62 -13.51 29.68
C ILE A 346 14.70 -12.56 30.20
N LYS A 347 14.32 -11.39 30.73
CA LYS A 347 15.24 -10.40 31.33
C LYS A 347 16.31 -9.90 30.36
N CYS A 348 15.96 -9.76 29.07
CA CYS A 348 16.87 -9.22 28.04
C CYS A 348 17.04 -7.69 28.13
N ASN A 349 16.16 -7.00 28.86
CA ASN A 349 16.15 -5.55 29.12
C ASN A 349 16.01 -4.64 27.87
N LEU A 350 15.65 -5.17 26.70
CA LEU A 350 15.41 -4.36 25.50
C LEU A 350 14.30 -3.32 25.72
N CYS A 351 13.25 -3.68 26.46
CA CYS A 351 12.15 -2.77 26.82
C CYS A 351 12.62 -1.61 27.71
N TYR A 352 13.56 -1.88 28.65
CA TYR A 352 14.17 -0.86 29.48
C TYR A 352 14.97 0.12 28.61
N VAL A 353 15.85 -0.37 27.76
CA VAL A 353 16.66 0.49 26.85
C VAL A 353 15.76 1.35 25.98
N ALA A 354 14.74 0.74 25.35
CA ALA A 354 13.80 1.47 24.50
C ALA A 354 13.00 2.56 25.25
N CYS A 355 12.77 2.38 26.55
CA CYS A 355 12.08 3.37 27.39
C CYS A 355 13.05 4.40 27.98
N HIS A 356 14.23 3.94 28.45
CA HIS A 356 15.20 4.77 29.16
C HIS A 356 15.89 5.77 28.23
N ASP A 357 16.24 5.35 27.00
CA ASP A 357 16.92 6.19 26.03
C ASP A 357 15.95 7.05 25.19
N THR A 358 14.66 7.06 25.57
CA THR A 358 13.63 7.96 25.03
C THR A 358 13.12 8.92 26.10
N ALA A 359 12.03 9.64 25.83
CA ALA A 359 11.56 10.72 26.69
C ALA A 359 10.87 10.29 28.00
N HIS A 360 10.48 9.00 28.17
CA HIS A 360 9.51 8.65 29.23
C HIS A 360 10.11 8.00 30.47
N GLN A 361 11.18 7.21 30.32
CA GLN A 361 12.00 6.65 31.40
C GLN A 361 11.20 6.02 32.55
N CYS A 362 10.09 5.34 32.23
CA CYS A 362 9.16 4.80 33.23
C CYS A 362 9.34 3.30 33.49
N ILE A 363 10.43 2.69 33.02
CA ILE A 363 10.77 1.30 33.32
C ILE A 363 12.02 1.27 34.19
N ASP A 364 11.90 0.69 35.37
CA ASP A 364 13.03 0.49 36.29
C ASP A 364 13.60 -0.91 36.14
N LEU A 365 14.89 -1.08 36.44
CA LEU A 365 15.54 -2.38 36.58
C LEU A 365 15.58 -2.74 38.07
N ILE A 366 14.78 -3.71 38.47
CA ILE A 366 14.72 -4.17 39.86
C ILE A 366 15.61 -5.39 40.04
N THR A 367 16.52 -5.33 41.01
CA THR A 367 17.38 -6.43 41.38
C THR A 367 16.92 -6.99 42.73
N ALA A 368 16.32 -8.16 42.71
CA ALA A 368 15.88 -8.83 43.93
C ALA A 368 17.04 -9.43 44.74
N HIS A 369 18.10 -9.80 44.08
CA HIS A 369 19.35 -10.33 44.70
C HIS A 369 20.54 -9.99 43.79
N PRO A 370 21.75 -9.66 44.37
CA PRO A 370 22.92 -9.27 43.56
C PRO A 370 23.37 -10.29 42.50
N GLU A 371 23.07 -11.56 42.72
CA GLU A 371 23.44 -12.66 41.80
C GLU A 371 22.40 -12.87 40.69
N HIS A 372 21.23 -12.22 40.76
CA HIS A 372 20.18 -12.36 39.75
C HIS A 372 20.22 -11.21 38.73
N ARG A 373 19.93 -11.54 37.47
CA ARG A 373 19.74 -10.51 36.45
C ARG A 373 18.58 -9.59 36.87
N PRO A 374 18.75 -8.26 36.77
CA PRO A 374 17.68 -7.33 37.03
C PRO A 374 16.51 -7.59 36.07
N HIS A 375 15.30 -7.41 36.56
CA HIS A 375 14.08 -7.51 35.77
C HIS A 375 13.42 -6.15 35.58
N PRO A 376 12.85 -5.88 34.38
CA PRO A 376 12.21 -4.62 34.10
C PRO A 376 10.83 -4.54 34.79
N GLN A 377 10.55 -3.41 35.44
CA GLN A 377 9.26 -3.10 36.06
C GLN A 377 8.77 -1.74 35.61
N VAL A 378 7.50 -1.64 35.19
CA VAL A 378 6.90 -0.40 34.72
C VAL A 378 6.33 0.40 35.90
N ARG A 379 6.69 1.69 35.98
CA ARG A 379 5.97 2.67 36.81
C ARG A 379 4.74 3.14 36.04
N GLU A 380 3.58 2.54 36.31
CA GLU A 380 2.34 2.83 35.55
C GLU A 380 1.92 4.31 35.66
N ALA A 381 2.26 5.00 36.75
CA ALA A 381 1.95 6.42 36.93
C ALA A 381 2.62 7.30 35.85
N ASP A 382 3.86 6.95 35.48
CA ASP A 382 4.69 7.71 34.56
C ASP A 382 4.56 7.20 33.10
N CYS A 383 3.91 6.04 32.91
CA CYS A 383 3.79 5.43 31.59
C CYS A 383 2.78 6.17 30.73
N VAL A 384 3.22 6.63 29.55
CA VAL A 384 2.39 7.33 28.55
C VAL A 384 1.81 6.39 27.49
N GLY A 385 2.06 5.08 27.58
CA GLY A 385 1.50 4.10 26.63
C GLY A 385 2.07 4.16 25.21
N CYS A 386 3.28 4.68 25.01
CA CYS A 386 3.88 4.87 23.67
C CYS A 386 4.13 3.56 22.89
N ARG A 387 4.06 2.40 23.55
CA ARG A 387 4.19 1.07 22.97
C ARG A 387 5.60 0.68 22.49
N LEU A 388 6.64 1.50 22.67
CA LEU A 388 8.00 1.16 22.23
C LEU A 388 8.52 -0.12 22.89
N CYS A 389 8.31 -0.28 24.21
CA CYS A 389 8.71 -1.49 24.94
C CYS A 389 8.04 -2.77 24.40
N TYR A 390 6.79 -2.70 23.99
CA TYR A 390 6.05 -3.80 23.36
C TYR A 390 6.69 -4.17 22.00
N ASN A 391 7.00 -3.18 21.17
CA ASN A 391 7.49 -3.40 19.81
C ASN A 391 8.91 -4.03 19.76
N VAL A 392 9.74 -3.78 20.77
CA VAL A 392 11.09 -4.34 20.85
C VAL A 392 11.18 -5.67 21.62
N CYS A 393 10.10 -6.08 22.27
CA CYS A 393 10.11 -7.31 23.05
C CYS A 393 10.17 -8.55 22.13
N PRO A 394 11.20 -9.43 22.27
CA PRO A 394 11.33 -10.61 21.43
C PRO A 394 10.41 -11.76 21.87
N VAL A 395 9.75 -11.62 23.02
CA VAL A 395 8.87 -12.66 23.56
C VAL A 395 7.43 -12.29 23.34
N GLU A 396 6.74 -13.09 22.55
CA GLU A 396 5.32 -12.89 22.23
C GLU A 396 4.46 -12.88 23.50
N LYS A 397 3.57 -11.90 23.62
CA LYS A 397 2.65 -11.71 24.75
C LYS A 397 3.33 -11.56 26.12
N CYS A 398 4.61 -11.17 26.16
CA CYS A 398 5.31 -10.85 27.40
C CYS A 398 4.99 -9.44 27.91
N ILE A 399 4.69 -8.50 27.01
CA ILE A 399 4.26 -7.15 27.35
C ILE A 399 2.84 -6.95 26.81
N GLU A 400 1.94 -6.51 27.65
CA GLU A 400 0.57 -6.15 27.31
C GLU A 400 0.39 -4.64 27.47
N MET A 401 -0.34 -4.03 26.52
CA MET A 401 -0.77 -2.63 26.61
C MET A 401 -2.19 -2.60 27.16
N VAL A 402 -2.34 -2.14 28.39
CA VAL A 402 -3.59 -2.23 29.14
C VAL A 402 -4.22 -0.85 29.25
N GLU A 403 -5.48 -0.73 28.86
CA GLU A 403 -6.28 0.47 29.04
C GLU A 403 -6.61 0.66 30.53
N VAL A 404 -6.36 1.86 31.02
CA VAL A 404 -6.62 2.24 32.43
C VAL A 404 -7.41 3.56 32.51
N PRO A 405 -8.27 3.73 33.52
CA PRO A 405 -8.99 4.99 33.70
C PRO A 405 -8.04 6.18 33.87
N SER A 406 -8.24 7.23 33.08
CA SER A 406 -7.48 8.48 33.21
C SER A 406 -7.96 9.38 34.32
N GLY A 407 -9.21 9.18 34.81
CA GLY A 407 -9.88 10.08 35.73
C GLY A 407 -10.35 11.40 35.13
N ARG A 408 -10.19 11.56 33.79
CA ARG A 408 -10.58 12.77 33.08
C ARG A 408 -11.72 12.48 32.09
N ALA A 409 -12.57 13.49 31.86
CA ALA A 409 -13.59 13.39 30.80
C ALA A 409 -12.92 13.33 29.41
N PRO A 410 -13.50 12.60 28.45
CA PRO A 410 -13.03 12.60 27.08
C PRO A 410 -12.96 14.03 26.52
N LEU A 411 -11.84 14.37 25.90
CA LEU A 411 -11.57 15.69 25.35
C LEU A 411 -10.58 15.56 24.20
N THR A 412 -10.93 16.13 23.06
CA THR A 412 -10.02 16.17 21.90
C THR A 412 -9.23 17.46 21.88
N TRP A 413 -8.11 17.48 21.11
CA TRP A 413 -7.36 18.72 20.92
C TRP A 413 -8.20 19.82 20.28
N ALA A 414 -9.04 19.49 19.29
CA ALA A 414 -9.91 20.46 18.63
C ALA A 414 -10.93 21.08 19.62
N GLN A 415 -11.51 20.27 20.52
CA GLN A 415 -12.40 20.75 21.56
C GLN A 415 -11.67 21.61 22.60
N LEU A 416 -10.45 21.21 23.01
CA LEU A 416 -9.63 21.98 23.93
C LEU A 416 -9.25 23.36 23.34
N ALA A 417 -8.77 23.37 22.10
CA ALA A 417 -8.39 24.60 21.40
C ALA A 417 -9.59 25.56 21.22
N GLN A 418 -10.80 25.01 21.03
CA GLN A 418 -12.02 25.81 20.95
C GLN A 418 -12.45 26.36 22.33
N ALA A 419 -12.35 25.55 23.39
CA ALA A 419 -12.79 25.94 24.74
C ALA A 419 -11.80 26.88 25.42
N GLU A 420 -10.50 26.66 25.25
CA GLU A 420 -9.41 27.44 25.83
C GLU A 420 -8.36 27.80 24.75
N PRO A 421 -8.64 28.75 23.83
CA PRO A 421 -7.74 29.08 22.72
C PRO A 421 -6.31 29.42 23.16
N ALA A 422 -6.13 30.09 24.28
CA ALA A 422 -4.82 30.43 24.84
C ALA A 422 -3.96 29.18 25.11
N VAL A 423 -4.58 28.03 25.44
CA VAL A 423 -3.86 26.77 25.67
C VAL A 423 -3.25 26.21 24.38
N ALA A 424 -3.86 26.49 23.24
CA ALA A 424 -3.35 26.06 21.95
C ALA A 424 -2.24 26.97 21.38
N GLU A 425 -2.13 28.21 21.86
CA GLU A 425 -1.27 29.24 21.31
C GLU A 425 -0.11 29.65 22.24
N ASP A 426 -0.23 29.45 23.55
CA ASP A 426 0.73 29.90 24.54
C ASP A 426 1.20 28.79 25.50
N TRP A 427 2.51 28.62 25.63
CA TRP A 427 3.14 27.59 26.46
C TRP A 427 2.88 27.74 27.95
N GLU A 428 2.75 28.98 28.47
CA GLU A 428 2.46 29.22 29.88
C GLU A 428 1.00 28.88 30.21
N ALA A 429 0.09 29.17 29.28
CA ALA A 429 -1.30 28.75 29.41
C ALA A 429 -1.45 27.22 29.37
N MET A 430 -0.75 26.56 28.43
CA MET A 430 -0.69 25.11 28.34
C MET A 430 -0.12 24.48 29.61
N LYS A 431 0.97 25.01 30.15
CA LYS A 431 1.57 24.54 31.40
C LYS A 431 0.58 24.61 32.57
N LYS A 432 -0.09 25.77 32.75
CA LYS A 432 -1.12 25.94 33.79
C LYS A 432 -2.29 24.99 33.60
N TYR A 433 -2.71 24.73 32.34
CA TYR A 433 -3.74 23.74 32.02
C TYR A 433 -3.32 22.36 32.50
N ARG A 434 -2.10 21.93 32.19
CA ARG A 434 -1.54 20.62 32.54
C ARG A 434 -1.42 20.44 34.04
N ASP A 435 -0.92 21.47 34.75
CA ASP A 435 -0.80 21.47 36.21
C ASP A 435 -2.19 21.31 36.87
N ARG A 436 -3.20 22.06 36.38
CA ARG A 436 -4.60 21.94 36.89
C ARG A 436 -5.19 20.55 36.68
N HIS A 437 -4.78 19.82 35.63
CA HIS A 437 -5.38 18.53 35.28
C HIS A 437 -4.47 17.33 35.58
N GLY A 438 -3.36 17.53 36.31
CA GLY A 438 -2.43 16.46 36.68
C GLY A 438 -1.81 15.76 35.49
N ILE A 439 -1.55 16.48 34.38
CA ILE A 439 -0.90 15.96 33.17
C ILE A 439 0.59 16.15 33.35
N HIS A 440 1.28 15.12 33.83
CA HIS A 440 2.73 15.15 33.96
C HIS A 440 3.43 14.96 32.61
N ILE A 441 4.50 15.75 32.38
CA ILE A 441 5.43 15.57 31.26
C ILE A 441 6.80 15.50 31.87
N HIS A 442 7.51 14.45 31.54
CA HIS A 442 8.91 14.27 31.86
C HIS A 442 9.78 14.88 30.78
#